data_e63e07e53f930c721124bff97ff9b44c
#
_entry.id   e63e07e53f930c721124bff97ff9b44c
#
_cell.length_a   1.000
_cell.length_b   1.000
_cell.length_c   1.000
_cell.angle_alpha   90.00
_cell.angle_beta   90.00
_cell.angle_gamma   90.00
#
_symmetry.space_group_name_H-M   'P 1'
#
loop_
_entity.id
_entity.type
_entity.pdbx_description
1 polymer ?
#
loop_
_entity_poly.entity_id
_entity_poly.type
_entity_poly.pdbx_seq_one_letter_code
_entity_poly.pdbx_strand_id
1 'polypeptide(L)' 'MNWDRIKGNWKQVTGQVKSQWGKLTDDDIDVIGGKRDELVGKIQEQYGITKDEAEKQVERFGGNFRDEDFAKYQ' A
#
# COMPACT_ATOMS: atom_id res chain seq x y z
N MET A 1 -3.57 8.24 -9.52
CA MET A 1 -2.89 8.45 -8.23
C MET A 1 -1.38 8.33 -8.39
N ASN A 2 -0.64 9.30 -7.90
CA ASN A 2 0.81 9.28 -7.96
C ASN A 2 1.37 8.48 -6.77
N TRP A 3 2.01 7.38 -7.05
CA TRP A 3 2.56 6.50 -6.02
C TRP A 3 3.66 7.19 -5.19
N ASP A 4 4.36 8.17 -5.76
CA ASP A 4 5.36 8.95 -5.04
C ASP A 4 4.75 9.68 -3.84
N ARG A 5 3.50 10.12 -3.95
CA ARG A 5 2.79 10.77 -2.85
C ARG A 5 2.47 9.77 -1.75
N ILE A 6 2.07 8.56 -2.12
CA ILE A 6 1.83 7.48 -1.15
C ILE A 6 3.12 7.16 -0.41
N LYS A 7 4.23 7.05 -1.13
CA LYS A 7 5.53 6.80 -0.53
C LYS A 7 5.94 7.92 0.42
N GLY A 8 5.75 9.18 -0.01
CA GLY A 8 6.09 10.34 0.81
C GLY A 8 5.25 10.48 2.07
N ASN A 9 4.07 9.86 2.09
CA ASN A 9 3.16 9.89 3.24
C ASN A 9 2.94 8.52 3.85
N TRP A 10 3.94 7.63 3.71
CA TRP A 10 3.79 6.22 4.05
C TRP A 10 3.25 5.99 5.47
N LYS A 11 3.78 6.71 6.46
CA LYS A 11 3.32 6.55 7.85
C LYS A 11 1.83 6.81 8.01
N GLN A 12 1.28 7.72 7.22
CA GLN A 12 -0.14 8.07 7.26
C GLN A 12 -1.00 7.04 6.52
N VAL A 13 -0.38 6.31 5.60
CA VAL A 13 -1.06 5.33 4.76
C VAL A 13 -1.05 3.93 5.38
N THR A 14 -0.14 3.66 6.31
CA THR A 14 0.06 2.31 6.87
C THR A 14 -1.20 1.73 7.49
N GLY A 15 -2.00 2.54 8.17
CA GLY A 15 -3.28 2.09 8.74
C GLY A 15 -4.24 1.61 7.68
N GLN A 16 -4.26 2.28 6.53
CA GLN A 16 -5.11 1.89 5.41
C GLN A 16 -4.61 0.59 4.76
N VAL A 17 -3.29 0.46 4.64
CA VAL A 17 -2.68 -0.77 4.12
C VAL A 17 -3.05 -1.95 5.00
N LYS A 18 -2.93 -1.81 6.30
CA LYS A 18 -3.28 -2.88 7.25
C LYS A 18 -4.75 -3.21 7.23
N SER A 19 -5.61 -2.22 7.06
CA SER A 19 -7.06 -2.41 6.90
C SER A 19 -7.38 -3.21 5.64
N GLN A 20 -6.70 -2.89 4.54
CA GLN A 20 -6.94 -3.55 3.25
C GLN A 20 -6.35 -4.96 3.21
N TRP A 21 -5.17 -5.14 3.79
CA TRP A 21 -4.44 -6.42 3.77
C TRP A 21 -4.06 -6.81 5.21
N GLY A 22 -5.03 -7.36 5.91
CA GLY A 22 -4.87 -7.69 7.33
C GLY A 22 -3.79 -8.73 7.62
N LYS A 23 -3.38 -9.51 6.63
CA LYS A 23 -2.31 -10.50 6.80
C LYS A 23 -0.92 -9.89 6.83
N LEU A 24 -0.77 -8.63 6.39
CA LEU A 24 0.51 -7.96 6.47
C LEU A 24 0.80 -7.55 7.92
N THR A 25 1.99 -7.91 8.39
CA THR A 25 2.41 -7.53 9.74
C THR A 25 2.98 -6.11 9.73
N ASP A 26 3.15 -5.53 10.92
CA ASP A 26 3.79 -4.22 11.04
C ASP A 26 5.21 -4.25 10.47
N ASP A 27 5.93 -5.36 10.66
CA ASP A 27 7.27 -5.53 10.09
C ASP A 27 7.23 -5.54 8.56
N ASP A 28 6.24 -6.23 7.98
CA ASP A 28 6.06 -6.24 6.53
C ASP A 28 5.84 -4.83 6.00
N ILE A 29 5.00 -4.08 6.68
CA ILE A 29 4.65 -2.71 6.29
C ILE A 29 5.90 -1.81 6.37
N ASP A 30 6.72 -1.98 7.40
CA ASP A 30 7.96 -1.23 7.55
C ASP A 30 8.95 -1.56 6.41
N VAL A 31 9.08 -2.84 6.07
CA VAL A 31 9.95 -3.27 4.98
C VAL A 31 9.49 -2.68 3.64
N ILE A 32 8.18 -2.64 3.41
CA ILE A 32 7.61 -2.05 2.20
C ILE A 32 8.00 -0.57 2.07
N GLY A 33 7.87 0.19 3.15
CA GLY A 33 8.30 1.59 3.20
C GLY A 33 7.73 2.49 2.10
N GLY A 34 6.58 2.13 1.55
CA GLY A 34 5.95 2.90 0.48
C GLY A 34 6.37 2.50 -0.93
N LYS A 35 7.19 1.48 -1.08
CA LYS A 35 7.62 1.00 -2.39
C LYS A 35 6.55 0.08 -2.98
N ARG A 36 6.03 0.46 -4.15
CA ARG A 36 4.94 -0.28 -4.79
C ARG A 36 5.30 -1.75 -5.06
N ASP A 37 6.48 -1.99 -5.60
CA ASP A 37 6.91 -3.35 -5.95
C ASP A 37 7.03 -4.24 -4.70
N GLU A 38 7.51 -3.67 -3.60
CA GLU A 38 7.62 -4.40 -2.34
C GLU A 38 6.23 -4.75 -1.80
N LEU A 39 5.28 -3.83 -1.92
CA LEU A 39 3.90 -4.09 -1.49
C LEU A 39 3.29 -5.21 -2.32
N VAL A 40 3.45 -5.18 -3.65
CA VAL A 40 2.96 -6.23 -4.53
C VAL A 40 3.55 -7.58 -4.11
N GLY A 41 4.85 -7.64 -3.88
CA GLY A 41 5.54 -8.86 -3.48
C GLY A 41 5.03 -9.42 -2.15
N LYS A 42 4.81 -8.56 -1.18
CA LYS A 42 4.29 -8.99 0.13
C LYS A 42 2.86 -9.51 0.04
N ILE A 43 2.03 -8.89 -0.78
CA ILE A 43 0.65 -9.36 -1.00
C ILE A 43 0.68 -10.75 -1.65
N GLN A 44 1.51 -10.95 -2.67
CA GLN A 44 1.66 -12.25 -3.29
C GLN A 44 2.08 -13.32 -2.28
N GLU A 45 3.05 -12.99 -1.44
CA GLU A 45 3.61 -13.91 -0.46
C GLU A 45 2.56 -14.30 0.58
N GLN A 46 1.84 -13.33 1.13
CA GLN A 46 0.90 -13.57 2.22
C GLN A 46 -0.43 -14.15 1.78
N TYR A 47 -0.86 -13.85 0.56
CA TYR A 47 -2.17 -14.28 0.07
C TYR A 47 -2.11 -15.39 -0.98
N GLY A 48 -0.90 -15.72 -1.46
CA GLY A 48 -0.73 -16.78 -2.45
C GLY A 48 -1.40 -16.50 -3.79
N ILE A 49 -1.46 -15.23 -4.19
CA ILE A 49 -2.10 -14.83 -5.45
C ILE A 49 -1.05 -14.50 -6.52
N THR A 50 -1.51 -14.35 -7.77
CA THR A 50 -0.62 -14.01 -8.87
C THR A 50 -0.16 -12.56 -8.77
N LYS A 51 0.93 -12.26 -9.45
CA LYS A 51 1.44 -10.88 -9.54
C LYS A 51 0.40 -9.95 -10.15
N ASP A 52 -0.27 -10.40 -11.20
CA ASP A 52 -1.31 -9.60 -11.86
C ASP A 52 -2.43 -9.24 -10.90
N GLU A 53 -2.89 -10.20 -10.11
CA GLU A 53 -3.94 -9.96 -9.14
C GLU A 53 -3.47 -8.99 -8.05
N ALA A 54 -2.25 -9.21 -7.55
CA ALA A 54 -1.68 -8.32 -6.54
C ALA A 54 -1.53 -6.89 -7.08
N GLU A 55 -1.07 -6.74 -8.31
CA GLU A 55 -0.94 -5.43 -8.94
C GLU A 55 -2.29 -4.73 -9.09
N LYS A 56 -3.32 -5.47 -9.48
CA LYS A 56 -4.67 -4.90 -9.58
C LYS A 56 -5.16 -4.40 -8.25
N GLN A 57 -4.92 -5.15 -7.18
CA GLN A 57 -5.32 -4.73 -5.84
C GLN A 57 -4.58 -3.47 -5.42
N VAL A 58 -3.29 -3.39 -5.69
CA VAL A 58 -2.46 -2.23 -5.35
C VAL A 58 -2.90 -1.00 -6.16
N GLU A 59 -3.18 -1.15 -7.44
CA GLU A 59 -3.67 -0.05 -8.27
C GLU A 59 -5.01 0.48 -7.76
N ARG A 60 -5.91 -0.42 -7.41
CA ARG A 60 -7.21 -0.04 -6.87
C ARG A 60 -7.05 0.71 -5.55
N PHE A 61 -6.17 0.22 -4.71
CA PHE A 61 -5.86 0.87 -3.42
C PHE A 61 -5.32 2.28 -3.66
N GLY A 62 -4.32 2.43 -4.54
CA GLY A 62 -3.73 3.73 -4.87
C GLY A 62 -4.74 4.70 -5.45
N GLY A 63 -5.66 4.19 -6.28
CA GLY A 63 -6.69 5.01 -6.92
C GLY A 63 -7.73 5.57 -5.94
N ASN A 64 -7.82 5.01 -4.73
CA ASN A 64 -8.73 5.49 -3.71
C ASN A 64 -8.18 6.70 -2.95
N PHE A 65 -6.91 7.04 -3.13
CA PHE A 65 -6.30 8.19 -2.46
C PHE A 65 -6.34 9.41 -3.35
N ARG A 66 -6.71 10.54 -2.76
CA ARG A 66 -6.74 11.84 -3.40
C ARG A 66 -5.76 12.76 -2.71
N ASP A 67 -5.36 13.83 -3.38
CA ASP A 67 -4.47 14.83 -2.80
C ASP A 67 -5.02 15.39 -1.49
N GLU A 68 -6.32 15.60 -1.43
CA GLU A 68 -6.99 16.12 -0.23
C GLU A 68 -6.89 15.18 0.96
N ASP A 69 -6.76 13.87 0.71
CA ASP A 69 -6.62 12.89 1.80
C ASP A 69 -5.28 13.08 2.51
N PHE A 70 -4.24 13.45 1.78
CA PHE A 70 -2.93 13.72 2.37
C PHE A 70 -2.90 15.09 3.05
N ALA A 71 -3.63 16.06 2.54
CA ALA A 71 -3.69 17.40 3.11
C ALA A 71 -4.20 17.40 4.54
N LYS A 72 -5.04 16.44 4.89
CA LYS A 72 -5.59 16.34 6.25
C LYS A 72 -4.53 16.07 7.31
N TYR A 73 -3.38 15.57 6.91
CA TYR A 73 -2.33 15.15 7.82
C TYR A 73 -1.18 16.14 7.91
N GLN A 74 -1.31 17.27 7.27
CA GLN A 74 -0.25 18.31 7.25
C GLN A 74 -0.51 19.40 8.26
#